data_aa9015d2dd222907be4a1584de1f9133
#
_entry.id   aa9015d2dd222907be4a1584de1f9133
#
_cell.length_a   1.000
_cell.length_b   1.000
_cell.length_c   1.000
_cell.angle_alpha   90.00
_cell.angle_beta   90.00
_cell.angle_gamma   90.00
#
_symmetry.space_group_name_H-M   'P 1'
#
loop_
_entity.id
_entity.type
_entity.pdbx_description
1 polymer ?
#
loop_
_entity_poly.entity_id
_entity_poly.type
_entity_poly.pdbx_seq_one_letter_code
_entity_poly.pdbx_strand_id
1 'polypeptide(L)'
;ILIYSNPKLTSMELGNHPEVEELYCSYNGFSSFSLKGLPKLRSVDLGYNSALASLELDENNGINALLISGCAFQSVDDVLECCPSLNELSCSGNRLTELDLTKHLSIRELHCDHNRLTRLLVPEGQYFGHLYCHSNQLGEAALKTLFVSLGQVPKPTPEYPRPPQCRISYSDNPGNKESLKEILKEKNWIVDEE
;
A
#
# COMPACT_ATOMS: atom_id res chain seq x y z
N ILE A 1 -5.52 1.85 -20.58
CA ILE A 1 -7.01 1.89 -20.61
C ILE A 1 -7.47 2.88 -19.54
N LEU A 2 -8.47 3.71 -19.84
CA LEU A 2 -8.97 4.74 -18.94
C LEU A 2 -10.51 4.74 -18.97
N ILE A 3 -11.13 4.23 -17.88
CA ILE A 3 -12.59 4.14 -17.71
C ILE A 3 -12.92 4.43 -16.24
N TYR A 4 -13.29 5.66 -15.92
CA TYR A 4 -13.56 6.06 -14.53
C TYR A 4 -14.88 6.80 -14.37
N SER A 5 -15.38 6.90 -13.13
CA SER A 5 -16.58 7.64 -12.75
C SER A 5 -17.88 7.14 -13.43
N ASN A 6 -18.01 5.83 -13.54
CA ASN A 6 -19.23 5.17 -14.03
C ASN A 6 -19.82 4.27 -12.94
N PRO A 7 -20.50 4.79 -11.91
CA PRO A 7 -20.93 4.02 -10.75
C PRO A 7 -21.95 2.90 -11.05
N LYS A 8 -22.52 2.91 -12.26
CA LYS A 8 -23.40 1.84 -12.76
C LYS A 8 -22.66 0.74 -13.53
N LEU A 9 -21.37 0.92 -13.83
CA LEU A 9 -20.54 -0.08 -14.48
C LEU A 9 -20.06 -1.08 -13.43
N THR A 10 -20.70 -2.25 -13.40
CA THR A 10 -20.49 -3.28 -12.37
C THR A 10 -19.66 -4.46 -12.83
N SER A 11 -19.46 -4.60 -14.14
CA SER A 11 -18.61 -5.64 -14.72
C SER A 11 -17.97 -5.16 -16.01
N MET A 12 -16.78 -5.66 -16.29
CA MET A 12 -16.05 -5.41 -17.53
C MET A 12 -15.13 -6.60 -17.79
N GLU A 13 -15.16 -7.12 -19.01
CA GLU A 13 -14.23 -8.14 -19.46
C GLU A 13 -13.18 -7.49 -20.36
N LEU A 14 -11.93 -7.55 -19.95
CA LEU A 14 -10.82 -6.99 -20.72
C LEU A 14 -10.34 -7.99 -21.81
N GLY A 15 -10.48 -9.29 -21.55
CA GLY A 15 -9.92 -10.30 -22.44
C GLY A 15 -8.37 -10.27 -22.47
N ASN A 16 -7.80 -10.77 -23.57
CA ASN A 16 -6.35 -10.83 -23.74
C ASN A 16 -5.86 -9.58 -24.50
N HIS A 17 -5.21 -8.68 -23.77
CA HIS A 17 -4.62 -7.46 -24.31
C HIS A 17 -3.14 -7.36 -23.95
N PRO A 18 -2.24 -8.00 -24.71
CA PRO A 18 -0.84 -8.17 -24.35
C PRO A 18 -0.02 -6.86 -24.30
N GLU A 19 -0.54 -5.78 -24.88
CA GLU A 19 0.15 -4.49 -24.94
C GLU A 19 -0.34 -3.48 -23.88
N VAL A 20 -1.31 -3.84 -23.03
CA VAL A 20 -1.80 -2.93 -21.98
C VAL A 20 -0.79 -2.87 -20.86
N GLU A 21 -0.29 -1.66 -20.58
CA GLU A 21 0.65 -1.37 -19.50
C GLU A 21 -0.01 -0.67 -18.31
N GLU A 22 -1.09 0.10 -18.56
CA GLU A 22 -1.77 0.90 -17.55
C GLU A 22 -3.28 0.74 -17.65
N LEU A 23 -3.93 0.57 -16.48
CA LEU A 23 -5.37 0.44 -16.34
C LEU A 23 -5.88 1.36 -15.23
N TYR A 24 -6.71 2.31 -15.57
CA TYR A 24 -7.33 3.27 -14.67
C TYR A 24 -8.85 3.11 -14.74
N CYS A 25 -9.42 2.46 -13.73
CA CYS A 25 -10.85 2.12 -13.65
C CYS A 25 -11.46 2.49 -12.28
N SER A 26 -11.01 3.60 -11.70
CA SER A 26 -11.50 4.10 -10.41
C SER A 26 -12.91 4.70 -10.49
N TYR A 27 -13.60 4.77 -9.33
CA TYR A 27 -14.94 5.34 -9.19
C TYR A 27 -16.01 4.64 -10.06
N ASN A 28 -15.95 3.32 -10.18
CA ASN A 28 -16.96 2.51 -10.83
C ASN A 28 -17.75 1.66 -9.80
N GLY A 29 -18.57 0.73 -10.26
CA GLY A 29 -19.41 -0.14 -9.43
C GLY A 29 -18.94 -1.59 -9.34
N PHE A 30 -17.67 -1.88 -9.61
CA PHE A 30 -17.16 -3.25 -9.59
C PHE A 30 -17.20 -3.87 -8.19
N SER A 31 -17.57 -5.15 -8.11
CA SER A 31 -17.47 -5.96 -6.89
C SER A 31 -16.34 -6.99 -6.93
N SER A 32 -15.93 -7.36 -8.13
CA SER A 32 -14.74 -8.15 -8.45
C SER A 32 -14.16 -7.66 -9.78
N PHE A 33 -12.88 -7.92 -10.02
CA PHE A 33 -12.25 -7.53 -11.27
C PHE A 33 -11.17 -8.53 -11.67
N SER A 34 -11.10 -8.86 -12.96
CA SER A 34 -10.08 -9.75 -13.49
C SER A 34 -9.03 -8.96 -14.28
N LEU A 35 -7.77 -9.13 -13.89
CA LEU A 35 -6.59 -8.56 -14.53
C LEU A 35 -5.79 -9.61 -15.32
N LYS A 36 -6.37 -10.83 -15.48
CA LYS A 36 -5.73 -11.92 -16.21
C LYS A 36 -5.57 -11.59 -17.70
N GLY A 37 -4.53 -12.12 -18.30
CA GLY A 37 -4.25 -11.95 -19.73
C GLY A 37 -3.65 -10.58 -20.08
N LEU A 38 -3.09 -9.85 -19.11
CA LEU A 38 -2.46 -8.54 -19.28
C LEU A 38 -0.96 -8.59 -18.90
N PRO A 39 -0.12 -9.30 -19.66
CA PRO A 39 1.26 -9.62 -19.24
C PRO A 39 2.20 -8.40 -19.12
N LYS A 40 1.88 -7.28 -19.77
CA LYS A 40 2.66 -6.04 -19.68
C LYS A 40 2.13 -5.04 -18.67
N LEU A 41 1.06 -5.38 -17.95
CA LEU A 41 0.44 -4.48 -16.98
C LEU A 41 1.43 -4.10 -15.86
N ARG A 42 1.56 -2.80 -15.61
CA ARG A 42 2.49 -2.22 -14.63
C ARG A 42 1.78 -1.35 -13.59
N SER A 43 0.77 -0.62 -14.01
CA SER A 43 0.05 0.30 -13.14
C SER A 43 -1.45 0.05 -13.20
N VAL A 44 -2.07 -0.09 -12.03
CA VAL A 44 -3.50 -0.38 -11.89
C VAL A 44 -4.11 0.57 -10.86
N ASP A 45 -5.12 1.31 -11.26
CA ASP A 45 -5.99 2.07 -10.37
C ASP A 45 -7.43 1.56 -10.48
N LEU A 46 -7.87 0.89 -9.43
CA LEU A 46 -9.24 0.42 -9.21
C LEU A 46 -9.85 1.06 -7.95
N GLY A 47 -9.29 2.15 -7.48
CA GLY A 47 -9.75 2.83 -6.27
C GLY A 47 -11.20 3.28 -6.35
N TYR A 48 -11.82 3.42 -5.19
CA TYR A 48 -13.20 3.89 -5.02
C TYR A 48 -14.26 3.08 -5.79
N ASN A 49 -13.98 1.81 -5.99
CA ASN A 49 -14.99 0.80 -6.31
C ASN A 49 -15.48 0.20 -4.97
N SER A 50 -16.43 0.84 -4.33
CA SER A 50 -16.79 0.61 -2.93
C SER A 50 -17.29 -0.80 -2.58
N ALA A 51 -17.62 -1.61 -3.59
CA ALA A 51 -18.01 -3.01 -3.46
C ALA A 51 -16.87 -3.98 -3.83
N LEU A 52 -15.74 -3.50 -4.39
CA LEU A 52 -14.65 -4.33 -4.88
C LEU A 52 -13.93 -5.02 -3.72
N ALA A 53 -14.01 -6.34 -3.68
CA ALA A 53 -13.47 -7.15 -2.59
C ALA A 53 -12.48 -8.22 -3.07
N SER A 54 -12.35 -8.43 -4.38
CA SER A 54 -11.43 -9.43 -4.93
C SER A 54 -10.89 -9.01 -6.30
N LEU A 55 -9.65 -9.42 -6.58
CA LEU A 55 -9.00 -9.34 -7.88
C LEU A 55 -8.57 -10.74 -8.32
N GLU A 56 -8.70 -11.00 -9.60
CA GLU A 56 -8.07 -12.16 -10.22
C GLU A 56 -6.82 -11.71 -10.99
N LEU A 57 -5.70 -12.35 -10.71
CA LEU A 57 -4.40 -12.03 -11.27
C LEU A 57 -3.73 -13.29 -11.81
N ASP A 58 -2.83 -13.12 -12.76
CA ASP A 58 -1.87 -14.15 -13.13
C ASP A 58 -0.73 -14.18 -12.10
N GLU A 59 -0.16 -15.35 -11.84
CA GLU A 59 0.99 -15.50 -10.94
C GLU A 59 2.21 -14.71 -11.48
N ASN A 60 3.00 -14.14 -10.57
CA ASN A 60 4.22 -13.42 -10.91
C ASN A 60 4.02 -12.33 -11.98
N ASN A 61 2.90 -11.62 -11.93
CA ASN A 61 2.65 -10.50 -12.83
C ASN A 61 3.66 -9.35 -12.58
N GLY A 62 3.74 -8.45 -13.55
CA GLY A 62 4.71 -7.36 -13.49
C GLY A 62 4.18 -6.06 -12.89
N ILE A 63 3.06 -6.08 -12.17
CA ILE A 63 2.46 -4.89 -11.57
C ILE A 63 3.41 -4.32 -10.53
N ASN A 64 3.72 -3.04 -10.66
CA ASN A 64 4.57 -2.31 -9.73
C ASN A 64 3.83 -1.20 -8.97
N ALA A 65 2.68 -0.73 -9.48
CA ALA A 65 1.80 0.20 -8.78
C ALA A 65 0.37 -0.36 -8.75
N LEU A 66 -0.19 -0.53 -7.54
CA LEU A 66 -1.55 -1.02 -7.33
C LEU A 66 -2.29 -0.09 -6.37
N LEU A 67 -3.31 0.59 -6.91
CA LEU A 67 -4.15 1.52 -6.19
C LEU A 67 -5.57 0.94 -6.08
N ILE A 68 -5.93 0.52 -4.87
CA ILE A 68 -7.21 -0.09 -4.49
C ILE A 68 -7.82 0.57 -3.26
N SER A 69 -7.56 1.86 -3.07
CA SER A 69 -8.12 2.63 -1.95
C SER A 69 -9.63 2.79 -2.06
N GLY A 70 -10.33 2.89 -0.93
CA GLY A 70 -11.78 3.10 -0.90
C GLY A 70 -12.60 1.93 -1.44
N CYS A 71 -12.11 0.70 -1.31
CA CYS A 71 -12.74 -0.54 -1.74
C CYS A 71 -13.31 -1.34 -0.53
N ALA A 72 -13.53 -2.64 -0.71
CA ALA A 72 -14.10 -3.52 0.33
C ALA A 72 -13.19 -4.69 0.73
N PHE A 73 -11.90 -4.62 0.44
CA PHE A 73 -10.96 -5.70 0.74
C PHE A 73 -10.86 -5.97 2.25
N GLN A 74 -10.96 -7.23 2.64
CA GLN A 74 -10.71 -7.70 4.00
C GLN A 74 -9.30 -8.26 4.17
N SER A 75 -8.69 -8.76 3.09
CA SER A 75 -7.29 -9.13 2.94
C SER A 75 -6.82 -8.78 1.53
N VAL A 76 -5.51 -8.62 1.36
CA VAL A 76 -4.82 -8.47 0.08
C VAL A 76 -3.72 -9.52 -0.12
N ASP A 77 -3.69 -10.55 0.71
CA ASP A 77 -2.63 -11.56 0.70
C ASP A 77 -2.52 -12.27 -0.67
N ASP A 78 -3.65 -12.72 -1.22
CA ASP A 78 -3.69 -13.37 -2.55
C ASP A 78 -3.18 -12.44 -3.65
N VAL A 79 -3.46 -11.13 -3.53
CA VAL A 79 -3.00 -10.10 -4.47
C VAL A 79 -1.50 -9.89 -4.35
N LEU A 80 -1.00 -9.82 -3.12
CA LEU A 80 0.41 -9.65 -2.83
C LEU A 80 1.25 -10.83 -3.33
N GLU A 81 0.77 -12.06 -3.14
CA GLU A 81 1.44 -13.26 -3.65
C GLU A 81 1.63 -13.22 -5.17
N CYS A 82 0.68 -12.65 -5.91
CA CYS A 82 0.76 -12.51 -7.37
C CYS A 82 1.63 -11.33 -7.82
N CYS A 83 1.93 -10.34 -6.97
CA CYS A 83 2.60 -9.08 -7.33
C CYS A 83 3.98 -8.91 -6.67
N PRO A 84 5.00 -9.74 -6.96
CA PRO A 84 6.30 -9.69 -6.27
C PRO A 84 7.11 -8.42 -6.56
N SER A 85 6.82 -7.73 -7.67
CA SER A 85 7.53 -6.52 -8.11
C SER A 85 6.90 -5.22 -7.61
N LEU A 86 5.93 -5.29 -6.69
CA LEU A 86 5.17 -4.14 -6.23
C LEU A 86 6.08 -3.12 -5.55
N ASN A 87 6.01 -1.87 -6.03
CA ASN A 87 6.74 -0.72 -5.50
C ASN A 87 5.81 0.25 -4.76
N GLU A 88 4.59 0.41 -5.25
CA GLU A 88 3.56 1.25 -4.68
C GLU A 88 2.31 0.43 -4.39
N LEU A 89 1.84 0.48 -3.13
CA LEU A 89 0.57 -0.09 -2.70
C LEU A 89 -0.27 1.00 -2.02
N SER A 90 -1.43 1.30 -2.60
CA SER A 90 -2.44 2.17 -1.99
C SER A 90 -3.71 1.36 -1.72
N CYS A 91 -3.90 0.98 -0.45
CA CYS A 91 -5.05 0.19 0.03
C CYS A 91 -5.79 0.88 1.17
N SER A 92 -5.70 2.21 1.26
CA SER A 92 -6.39 3.02 2.27
C SER A 92 -7.92 2.88 2.18
N GLY A 93 -8.62 3.07 3.31
CA GLY A 93 -10.09 3.06 3.32
C GLY A 93 -10.71 1.72 2.95
N ASN A 94 -10.08 0.61 3.29
CA ASN A 94 -10.57 -0.76 3.15
C ASN A 94 -11.01 -1.34 4.51
N ARG A 95 -11.05 -2.67 4.63
CA ARG A 95 -11.46 -3.39 5.84
C ARG A 95 -10.37 -4.34 6.33
N LEU A 96 -9.09 -4.02 6.00
CA LEU A 96 -7.96 -4.86 6.33
C LEU A 96 -7.75 -4.90 7.85
N THR A 97 -7.49 -6.09 8.40
CA THR A 97 -7.17 -6.28 9.82
C THR A 97 -5.69 -6.55 10.06
N GLU A 98 -5.01 -7.08 9.08
CA GLU A 98 -3.57 -7.33 9.06
C GLU A 98 -2.99 -6.99 7.69
N LEU A 99 -1.71 -6.65 7.66
CA LEU A 99 -0.96 -6.48 6.42
C LEU A 99 0.49 -6.94 6.68
N ASP A 100 0.92 -7.97 5.96
CA ASP A 100 2.27 -8.53 6.04
C ASP A 100 3.02 -8.32 4.73
N LEU A 101 3.96 -7.39 4.74
CA LEU A 101 4.79 -7.02 3.60
C LEU A 101 6.23 -7.54 3.73
N THR A 102 6.51 -8.44 4.67
CA THR A 102 7.88 -8.89 4.97
C THR A 102 8.61 -9.51 3.77
N LYS A 103 7.88 -9.99 2.77
CA LYS A 103 8.43 -10.54 1.52
C LYS A 103 8.53 -9.51 0.38
N HIS A 104 8.01 -8.30 0.56
CA HIS A 104 7.89 -7.27 -0.48
C HIS A 104 8.97 -6.19 -0.34
N LEU A 105 10.20 -6.54 -0.69
CA LEU A 105 11.39 -5.69 -0.52
C LEU A 105 11.42 -4.45 -1.42
N SER A 106 10.57 -4.43 -2.45
CA SER A 106 10.53 -3.35 -3.43
C SER A 106 9.59 -2.21 -3.09
N ILE A 107 8.66 -2.40 -2.14
CA ILE A 107 7.67 -1.37 -1.78
C ILE A 107 8.38 -0.15 -1.19
N ARG A 108 8.08 1.04 -1.73
CA ARG A 108 8.60 2.34 -1.30
C ARG A 108 7.51 3.33 -0.93
N GLU A 109 6.30 3.13 -1.47
CA GLU A 109 5.13 3.93 -1.17
C GLU A 109 4.04 3.01 -0.64
N LEU A 110 3.61 3.27 0.61
CA LEU A 110 2.56 2.48 1.27
C LEU A 110 1.51 3.39 1.88
N HIS A 111 0.30 3.30 1.37
CA HIS A 111 -0.88 3.96 1.91
C HIS A 111 -1.85 2.87 2.37
N CYS A 112 -1.96 2.67 3.69
CA CYS A 112 -2.84 1.68 4.32
C CYS A 112 -3.65 2.27 5.49
N ASP A 113 -3.78 3.58 5.50
CA ASP A 113 -4.56 4.34 6.46
C ASP A 113 -6.07 4.03 6.35
N HIS A 114 -6.85 4.45 7.37
CA HIS A 114 -8.30 4.24 7.39
C HIS A 114 -8.72 2.76 7.16
N ASN A 115 -8.04 1.84 7.81
CA ASN A 115 -8.35 0.42 7.86
C ASN A 115 -8.69 -0.03 9.29
N ARG A 116 -8.58 -1.32 9.58
CA ARG A 116 -8.78 -1.91 10.91
C ARG A 116 -7.53 -2.67 11.35
N LEU A 117 -6.36 -2.24 10.87
CA LEU A 117 -5.11 -2.97 11.08
C LEU A 117 -4.76 -3.04 12.56
N THR A 118 -4.64 -4.25 13.07
CA THR A 118 -4.07 -4.55 14.38
C THR A 118 -2.60 -4.97 14.27
N ARG A 119 -2.17 -5.33 13.05
CA ARG A 119 -0.83 -5.78 12.72
C ARG A 119 -0.40 -5.24 11.34
N LEU A 120 0.76 -4.61 11.31
CA LEU A 120 1.43 -4.16 10.09
C LEU A 120 2.89 -4.58 10.19
N LEU A 121 3.32 -5.47 9.29
CA LEU A 121 4.69 -5.94 9.21
C LEU A 121 5.33 -5.49 7.91
N VAL A 122 6.57 -5.01 8.02
CA VAL A 122 7.40 -4.59 6.90
C VAL A 122 8.75 -5.30 6.96
N PRO A 123 9.49 -5.40 5.84
CA PRO A 123 10.83 -5.96 5.85
C PRO A 123 11.75 -5.20 6.82
N GLU A 124 12.66 -5.90 7.48
CA GLU A 124 13.66 -5.29 8.35
C GLU A 124 14.61 -4.37 7.56
N GLY A 125 14.86 -3.19 8.10
CA GLY A 125 15.69 -2.18 7.44
C GLY A 125 15.02 -1.46 6.27
N GLN A 126 13.72 -1.63 6.07
CA GLN A 126 12.99 -1.06 4.94
C GLN A 126 12.91 0.47 5.03
N TYR A 127 13.02 1.11 3.85
CA TYR A 127 12.79 2.53 3.65
C TYR A 127 11.52 2.74 2.84
N PHE A 128 10.69 3.67 3.29
CA PHE A 128 9.54 4.16 2.53
C PHE A 128 9.74 5.65 2.26
N GLY A 129 9.40 6.11 1.05
CA GLY A 129 9.21 7.53 0.77
C GLY A 129 8.06 8.05 1.61
N HIS A 130 6.91 7.36 1.53
CA HIS A 130 5.74 7.61 2.36
C HIS A 130 5.19 6.30 2.92
N LEU A 131 4.93 6.28 4.23
CA LEU A 131 4.25 5.22 4.94
C LEU A 131 3.06 5.83 5.71
N TYR A 132 1.86 5.72 5.16
CA TYR A 132 0.63 6.19 5.81
C TYR A 132 -0.13 5.01 6.40
N CYS A 133 -0.19 4.96 7.75
CA CYS A 133 -0.88 3.91 8.49
C CYS A 133 -1.73 4.46 9.65
N HIS A 134 -2.04 5.77 9.59
CA HIS A 134 -2.92 6.43 10.57
C HIS A 134 -4.35 5.87 10.51
N SER A 135 -5.18 6.22 11.48
CA SER A 135 -6.60 5.80 11.52
C SER A 135 -6.78 4.29 11.36
N ASN A 136 -6.05 3.53 12.18
CA ASN A 136 -6.09 2.07 12.27
C ASN A 136 -6.30 1.60 13.72
N GLN A 137 -6.06 0.34 14.01
CA GLN A 137 -6.19 -0.28 15.33
C GLN A 137 -4.84 -0.77 15.87
N LEU A 138 -3.72 -0.16 15.42
CA LEU A 138 -2.38 -0.57 15.83
C LEU A 138 -2.15 -0.21 17.29
N GLY A 139 -1.99 -1.22 18.14
CA GLY A 139 -1.65 -1.06 19.54
C GLY A 139 -0.16 -0.67 19.71
N GLU A 140 0.23 -0.30 20.93
CA GLU A 140 1.60 0.12 21.26
C GLU A 140 2.66 -0.90 20.83
N ALA A 141 2.42 -2.20 21.09
CA ALA A 141 3.34 -3.26 20.70
C ALA A 141 3.48 -3.39 19.16
N ALA A 142 2.37 -3.23 18.42
CA ALA A 142 2.37 -3.26 16.96
C ALA A 142 3.14 -2.09 16.36
N LEU A 143 2.89 -0.85 16.84
CA LEU A 143 3.62 0.33 16.40
C LEU A 143 5.11 0.25 16.76
N LYS A 144 5.44 -0.23 17.96
CA LYS A 144 6.84 -0.44 18.35
C LYS A 144 7.54 -1.43 17.43
N THR A 145 6.90 -2.55 17.12
CA THR A 145 7.44 -3.55 16.19
C THR A 145 7.67 -2.94 14.81
N LEU A 146 6.69 -2.21 14.28
CA LEU A 146 6.80 -1.50 13.01
C LEU A 146 8.00 -0.53 13.03
N PHE A 147 8.09 0.36 14.03
CA PHE A 147 9.13 1.38 14.07
C PHE A 147 10.54 0.80 14.24
N VAL A 148 10.67 -0.31 14.98
CA VAL A 148 11.95 -1.02 15.12
C VAL A 148 12.39 -1.64 13.80
N SER A 149 11.47 -2.19 13.00
CA SER A 149 11.82 -2.79 11.70
C SER A 149 12.17 -1.78 10.61
N LEU A 150 11.77 -0.51 10.73
CA LEU A 150 12.11 0.53 9.74
C LEU A 150 13.63 0.78 9.68
N GLY A 151 14.11 1.11 8.48
CA GLY A 151 15.52 1.39 8.23
C GLY A 151 16.02 2.70 8.86
N GLN A 152 17.31 2.75 9.16
CA GLN A 152 17.99 3.95 9.65
C GLN A 152 18.24 4.92 8.49
N VAL A 153 17.47 6.00 8.39
CA VAL A 153 17.65 7.00 7.32
C VAL A 153 19.02 7.70 7.48
N PRO A 154 19.87 7.71 6.44
CA PRO A 154 21.15 8.39 6.50
C PRO A 154 20.99 9.90 6.75
N LYS A 155 21.91 10.47 7.52
CA LYS A 155 22.01 11.94 7.63
C LYS A 155 22.72 12.53 6.42
N PRO A 156 22.43 13.78 6.03
CA PRO A 156 23.20 14.46 5.01
C PRO A 156 24.70 14.50 5.35
N THR A 157 25.53 14.19 4.38
CA THR A 157 27.00 14.36 4.46
C THR A 157 27.48 15.18 3.26
N PRO A 158 28.72 15.71 3.24
CA PRO A 158 29.25 16.40 2.09
C PRO A 158 29.24 15.52 0.81
N GLU A 159 29.47 14.21 0.96
CA GLU A 159 29.47 13.23 -0.13
C GLU A 159 28.05 12.78 -0.51
N TYR A 160 27.08 12.87 0.43
CA TYR A 160 25.69 12.48 0.25
C TYR A 160 24.75 13.56 0.78
N PRO A 161 24.67 14.72 0.10
CA PRO A 161 23.98 15.91 0.61
C PRO A 161 22.44 15.79 0.61
N ARG A 162 21.89 14.83 -0.11
CA ARG A 162 20.43 14.63 -0.25
C ARG A 162 20.06 13.16 0.01
N PRO A 163 20.03 12.72 1.29
CA PRO A 163 19.50 11.40 1.61
C PRO A 163 18.00 11.31 1.30
N PRO A 164 17.46 10.08 1.19
CA PRO A 164 16.02 9.90 1.04
C PRO A 164 15.29 10.58 2.20
N GLN A 165 14.13 11.17 1.92
CA GLN A 165 13.21 11.65 2.94
C GLN A 165 12.18 10.55 3.18
N CYS A 166 12.24 9.91 4.34
CA CYS A 166 11.30 8.88 4.74
C CYS A 166 10.26 9.51 5.68
N ARG A 167 9.00 9.39 5.31
CA ARG A 167 7.87 9.99 6.01
C ARG A 167 6.93 8.91 6.53
N ILE A 168 6.36 9.16 7.69
CA ILE A 168 5.36 8.28 8.30
C ILE A 168 4.25 9.11 8.94
N SER A 169 2.99 8.72 8.68
CA SER A 169 1.83 9.14 9.45
C SER A 169 1.19 7.92 10.13
N TYR A 170 1.00 7.98 11.45
CA TYR A 170 0.45 6.90 12.27
C TYR A 170 -0.52 7.41 13.36
N SER A 171 -0.99 8.65 13.24
CA SER A 171 -2.00 9.23 14.12
C SER A 171 -3.26 8.34 14.21
N ASP A 172 -4.15 8.63 15.17
CA ASP A 172 -5.41 7.91 15.35
C ASP A 172 -5.29 6.37 15.45
N ASN A 173 -4.17 5.90 15.96
CA ASN A 173 -3.97 4.52 16.39
C ASN A 173 -4.03 4.43 17.92
N PRO A 174 -4.63 3.40 18.53
CA PRO A 174 -4.72 3.28 19.99
C PRO A 174 -3.35 3.18 20.67
N GLY A 175 -2.32 2.77 19.95
CA GLY A 175 -0.95 2.67 20.44
C GLY A 175 -0.11 3.94 20.24
N ASN A 176 -0.66 5.02 19.70
CA ASN A 176 0.07 6.26 19.45
C ASN A 176 0.44 6.92 20.78
N LYS A 177 1.70 6.74 21.17
CA LYS A 177 2.29 7.32 22.39
C LYS A 177 3.53 8.14 22.05
N GLU A 178 3.71 9.26 22.76
CA GLU A 178 4.85 10.15 22.58
C GLU A 178 6.19 9.41 22.74
N SER A 179 6.26 8.44 23.65
CA SER A 179 7.48 7.63 23.86
C SER A 179 7.96 6.85 22.63
N LEU A 180 7.07 6.53 21.69
CA LEU A 180 7.42 5.82 20.46
C LEU A 180 8.01 6.76 19.40
N LYS A 181 7.73 8.05 19.44
CA LYS A 181 8.30 9.04 18.49
C LYS A 181 9.82 9.08 18.56
N GLU A 182 10.42 8.84 19.72
CA GLU A 182 11.88 8.84 19.87
C GLU A 182 12.54 7.77 18.99
N ILE A 183 11.91 6.60 18.77
CA ILE A 183 12.45 5.55 17.89
C ILE A 183 12.55 6.07 16.45
N LEU A 184 11.52 6.76 15.96
CA LEU A 184 11.50 7.32 14.61
C LEU A 184 12.50 8.47 14.47
N LYS A 185 12.59 9.32 15.48
CA LYS A 185 13.55 10.44 15.53
C LYS A 185 15.00 9.94 15.53
N GLU A 186 15.32 8.93 16.32
CA GLU A 186 16.64 8.29 16.29
C GLU A 186 16.98 7.72 14.91
N LYS A 187 15.99 7.23 14.20
CA LYS A 187 16.11 6.71 12.84
C LYS A 187 16.04 7.79 11.74
N ASN A 188 15.91 9.07 12.09
CA ASN A 188 15.79 10.23 11.19
C ASN A 188 14.56 10.17 10.26
N TRP A 189 13.48 9.56 10.70
CA TRP A 189 12.20 9.59 10.01
C TRP A 189 11.47 10.92 10.29
N ILE A 190 10.75 11.40 9.28
CA ILE A 190 9.87 12.56 9.40
C ILE A 190 8.47 12.05 9.77
N VAL A 191 7.95 12.51 10.89
CA VAL A 191 6.58 12.22 11.31
C VAL A 191 5.68 13.33 10.78
N ASP A 192 4.72 12.95 9.93
CA ASP A 192 3.69 13.87 9.45
C ASP A 192 2.58 13.94 10.52
N GLU A 193 2.33 15.14 11.02
CA GLU A 193 1.21 15.45 11.92
C GLU A 193 0.02 15.84 11.03
N GLU A 194 -1.06 15.05 11.09
CA GLU A 194 -2.35 15.36 10.45
C GLU A 194 -3.33 15.93 11.47
#